data_6bc037a8b122c79aad0f2ce7fd2780af
#
_entry.id   6bc037a8b122c79aad0f2ce7fd2780af
#
_cell.length_a   1.000
_cell.length_b   1.000
_cell.length_c   1.000
_cell.angle_alpha   90.00
_cell.angle_beta   90.00
_cell.angle_gamma   90.00
#
_symmetry.space_group_name_H-M   'P 1'
#
loop_
_entity.id
_entity.type
_entity.pdbx_description
1 polymer ?
#
loop_
_entity_poly.entity_id
_entity_poly.type
_entity_poly.pdbx_seq_one_letter_code
_entity_poly.pdbx_strand_id
1 'polypeptide(L)' 'MSQLKKLVNDKPLWDAFEVELEERIQSSYKAFSQTDDPIVMNRMQGAVHALTALKQLRLKVNANG' A
#
# COMPACT_ATOMS: atom_id res chain seq x y z
N MET A 1 -18.90 5.93 5.50
CA MET A 1 -17.45 5.94 5.37
C MET A 1 -16.74 6.99 6.19
N SER A 2 -17.46 7.57 7.20
CA SER A 2 -16.86 8.59 8.05
C SER A 2 -15.64 8.10 8.84
N GLN A 3 -15.60 6.82 9.19
CA GLN A 3 -14.47 6.25 9.91
C GLN A 3 -13.20 6.21 9.05
N LEU A 4 -13.34 5.86 7.77
CA LEU A 4 -12.19 5.87 6.85
C LEU A 4 -11.73 7.30 6.59
N LYS A 5 -12.65 8.23 6.49
CA LYS A 5 -12.30 9.63 6.33
C LYS A 5 -11.49 10.16 7.51
N LYS A 6 -11.87 9.78 8.73
CA LYS A 6 -11.12 10.17 9.91
C LYS A 6 -9.70 9.59 9.88
N LEU A 7 -9.56 8.34 9.48
CA LEU A 7 -8.25 7.71 9.40
C LEU A 7 -7.35 8.40 8.38
N VAL A 8 -7.85 8.59 7.15
CA VAL A 8 -7.00 9.12 6.07
C VAL A 8 -6.68 10.60 6.25
N ASN A 9 -7.49 11.32 7.04
CA ASN A 9 -7.28 12.74 7.30
C ASN A 9 -6.63 13.02 8.65
N ASP A 10 -6.38 11.99 9.46
CA ASP A 10 -5.55 12.12 10.65
C ASP A 10 -4.09 12.09 10.20
N LYS A 11 -3.50 13.26 10.07
CA LYS A 11 -2.20 13.40 9.44
C LYS A 11 -1.11 12.55 10.12
N PRO A 12 -0.92 12.57 11.45
CA PRO A 12 0.11 11.73 12.05
C PRO A 12 -0.12 10.24 11.84
N LEU A 13 -1.34 9.77 11.95
CA LEU A 13 -1.66 8.36 11.72
C LEU A 13 -1.48 7.98 10.25
N TRP A 14 -1.94 8.83 9.35
CA TRP A 14 -1.81 8.55 7.93
C TRP A 14 -0.35 8.54 7.49
N ASP A 15 0.45 9.49 7.98
CA ASP A 15 1.87 9.54 7.65
C ASP A 15 2.59 8.29 8.15
N ALA A 16 2.30 7.84 9.37
CA ALA A 16 2.87 6.60 9.89
C ALA A 16 2.47 5.39 9.05
N PHE A 17 1.22 5.35 8.63
CA PHE A 17 0.70 4.27 7.79
C PHE A 17 1.39 4.26 6.42
N GLU A 18 1.57 5.42 5.82
CA GLU A 18 2.27 5.54 4.53
C GLU A 18 3.72 5.05 4.62
N VAL A 19 4.41 5.39 5.70
CA VAL A 19 5.78 4.91 5.91
C VAL A 19 5.81 3.39 5.97
N GLU A 20 4.88 2.79 6.71
CA GLU A 20 4.79 1.33 6.81
C GLU A 20 4.48 0.70 5.46
N LEU A 21 3.57 1.28 4.69
CA LEU A 21 3.25 0.80 3.35
C LEU A 21 4.46 0.86 2.44
N GLU A 22 5.20 1.97 2.49
CA GLU A 22 6.39 2.15 1.66
C GLU A 22 7.46 1.11 2.00
N GLU A 23 7.67 0.83 3.28
CA GLU A 23 8.62 -0.19 3.71
C GLU A 23 8.22 -1.57 3.18
N ARG A 24 6.92 -1.89 3.22
CA ARG A 24 6.43 -3.17 2.72
C ARG A 24 6.58 -3.28 1.21
N ILE A 25 6.33 -2.19 0.49
CA ILE A 25 6.52 -2.15 -0.96
C ILE A 25 7.99 -2.37 -1.31
N GLN A 26 8.90 -1.69 -0.62
CA GLN A 26 10.33 -1.83 -0.85
C GLN A 26 10.79 -3.26 -0.54
N SER A 27 10.31 -3.86 0.54
CA SER A 27 10.62 -5.25 0.87
C SER A 27 10.14 -6.21 -0.21
N SER A 28 8.96 -5.94 -0.77
CA SER A 28 8.39 -6.75 -1.85
C SER A 28 9.23 -6.65 -3.12
N TYR A 29 9.69 -5.48 -3.48
CA TYR A 29 10.59 -5.29 -4.63
C TYR A 29 11.91 -6.01 -4.43
N LYS A 30 12.46 -5.94 -3.22
CA LYS A 30 13.71 -6.62 -2.90
C LYS A 30 13.56 -8.14 -3.05
N ALA A 31 12.49 -8.69 -2.51
CA ALA A 31 12.20 -10.12 -2.63
C ALA A 31 11.96 -10.51 -4.10
N PHE A 32 11.26 -9.65 -4.84
CA PHE A 32 11.00 -9.87 -6.27
C PHE A 32 12.30 -10.00 -7.06
N SER A 33 13.28 -9.16 -6.77
CA SER A 33 14.57 -9.19 -7.48
C SER A 33 15.41 -10.41 -7.15
N GLN A 34 15.05 -11.16 -6.10
CA GLN A 34 15.81 -12.33 -5.63
C GLN A 34 15.18 -13.66 -6.04
N THR A 35 14.09 -13.66 -6.79
CA THR A 35 13.40 -14.89 -7.17
C THR A 35 13.34 -15.07 -8.68
N ASP A 36 13.44 -16.33 -9.13
CA ASP A 36 13.27 -16.71 -10.53
C ASP A 36 11.94 -17.44 -10.75
N ASP A 37 11.19 -17.71 -9.70
CA ASP A 37 9.98 -18.52 -9.79
C ASP A 37 8.81 -17.65 -10.30
N PRO A 38 8.23 -17.96 -11.48
CA PRO A 38 7.15 -17.16 -12.04
C PRO A 38 5.90 -17.10 -11.16
N ILE A 39 5.62 -18.18 -10.42
CA ILE A 39 4.44 -18.22 -9.53
C ILE A 39 4.65 -17.25 -8.36
N VAL A 40 5.85 -17.28 -7.77
CA VAL A 40 6.21 -16.36 -6.70
C VAL A 40 6.21 -14.92 -7.20
N MET A 41 6.75 -14.68 -8.39
CA MET A 41 6.76 -13.35 -9.00
C MET A 41 5.36 -12.80 -9.19
N ASN A 42 4.42 -13.62 -9.67
CA ASN A 42 3.03 -13.20 -9.85
C ASN A 42 2.38 -12.82 -8.51
N ARG A 43 2.64 -13.60 -7.46
CA ARG A 43 2.10 -13.31 -6.13
C ARG A 43 2.67 -12.00 -5.58
N MET A 44 3.95 -11.76 -5.80
CA MET A 44 4.61 -10.52 -5.35
C MET A 44 4.07 -9.30 -6.10
N GLN A 45 3.83 -9.44 -7.41
CA GLN A 45 3.21 -8.37 -8.20
C GLN A 45 1.82 -8.02 -7.65
N GLY A 46 1.02 -9.04 -7.31
CA GLY A 46 -0.28 -8.83 -6.69
C GLY A 46 -0.18 -8.10 -5.37
N ALA A 47 0.78 -8.48 -4.52
CA ALA A 47 1.00 -7.85 -3.23
C ALA A 47 1.41 -6.37 -3.38
N VAL A 48 2.33 -6.09 -4.30
CA VAL A 48 2.76 -4.71 -4.57
C VAL A 48 1.60 -3.88 -5.09
N HIS A 49 0.79 -4.45 -5.97
CA HIS A 49 -0.38 -3.77 -6.51
C HIS A 49 -1.37 -3.41 -5.42
N ALA A 50 -1.66 -4.35 -4.51
CA ALA A 50 -2.56 -4.13 -3.38
C ALA A 50 -2.03 -3.05 -2.44
N LEU A 51 -0.74 -3.10 -2.11
CA LEU A 51 -0.11 -2.10 -1.23
C LEU A 51 -0.12 -0.71 -1.87
N THR A 52 0.12 -0.63 -3.18
CA THR A 52 0.06 0.63 -3.91
C THR A 52 -1.35 1.20 -3.91
N ALA A 53 -2.36 0.34 -4.06
CA ALA A 53 -3.76 0.76 -3.97
C ALA A 53 -4.08 1.32 -2.59
N LEU A 54 -3.54 0.74 -1.53
CA LEU A 54 -3.73 1.27 -0.17
C LEU A 54 -3.11 2.66 0.00
N LYS A 55 -1.98 2.92 -0.64
CA LYS A 55 -1.39 4.26 -0.61
C LYS A 55 -2.31 5.32 -1.21
N GLN A 56 -3.15 4.92 -2.16
CA GLN A 56 -4.09 5.83 -2.81
C GLN A 56 -5.43 5.93 -2.07
N LEU A 57 -5.58 5.23 -0.95
CA LEU A 57 -6.84 5.19 -0.21
C LEU A 57 -7.31 6.58 0.19
N ARG A 58 -6.40 7.43 0.65
CA ARG A 58 -6.74 8.79 1.06
C ARG A 58 -7.40 9.57 -0.07
N LEU A 59 -6.81 9.49 -1.26
CA LEU A 59 -7.35 10.20 -2.43
C LEU A 59 -8.72 9.65 -2.80
N LYS A 60 -8.88 8.33 -2.76
CA LYS A 60 -10.15 7.69 -3.12
C LYS A 60 -11.26 8.04 -2.13
N VAL A 61 -10.95 7.98 -0.84
CA VAL A 61 -11.94 8.30 0.20
C VAL A 61 -12.35 9.75 0.12
N ASN A 62 -11.41 10.67 -0.06
CA ASN A 62 -11.70 12.10 -0.13
C ASN A 62 -12.40 12.49 -1.44
N ALA A 63 -12.12 11.78 -2.53
CA ALA A 63 -12.76 12.03 -3.81
C ALA A 63 -14.25 11.67 -3.79
N ASN A 64 -14.63 10.66 -3.01
CA ASN A 64 -16.00 10.16 -2.93
C ASN A 64 -16.83 10.85 -1.84
N GLY A 65 -16.22 11.68 -1.07
CA GLY A 65 -16.90 12.25 0.06
C GLY A 65 -16.77 13.69 0.31
#